data_4e1f2c21baf2001482df0725a46dc17b
#
_entry.id   4e1f2c21baf2001482df0725a46dc17b
#
_cell.length_a   1.000
_cell.length_b   1.000
_cell.length_c   1.000
_cell.angle_alpha   90.00
_cell.angle_beta   90.00
_cell.angle_gamma   90.00
#
_symmetry.space_group_name_H-M   'P 1'
#
loop_
_entity.id
_entity.type
_entity.pdbx_description
1 polymer ?
#
loop_
_entity_poly.entity_id
_entity_poly.type
_entity_poly.pdbx_seq_one_letter_code
_entity_poly.pdbx_strand_id
1 'polypeptide(L)'
;MSTAEHEDTRPTWDAIAPGYDRTNTPTQMWLGDEGLRRAGVRAGQRFLDVASGSGALSIPAARLDAQVLATDQSPVMLELLTARAKQEGLNIETRAMDGHDLKLEDNTFDCAGSQFGVMLFPDMPKGIREMVRVVKPGGRVLINAYGDPHQIDFLGFLIGAIKSVRPDFDGPPPEPPPLPFQLADPDRLRKEFTSAGIKDVKVETIIETTEFADSKALWDWIIWSNPIVEMVLGSLSLSADERGTVQQALDKICRERSGGSGPVKLSNPVNIGAGTK
;
A
#
# COMPACT_ATOMS: atom_id res chain seq x y z
N MET A 1 -6.32 -24.88 19.33
CA MET A 1 -5.92 -24.31 18.04
C MET A 1 -4.94 -23.20 18.36
N SER A 2 -3.66 -23.41 18.03
CA SER A 2 -2.58 -22.47 18.34
C SER A 2 -2.86 -21.14 17.65
N THR A 3 -2.99 -20.07 18.42
CA THR A 3 -2.84 -18.70 17.92
C THR A 3 -1.38 -18.58 17.48
N ALA A 4 -1.12 -18.72 16.18
CA ALA A 4 0.17 -18.31 15.66
C ALA A 4 0.35 -16.85 16.08
N GLU A 5 1.34 -16.57 16.93
CA GLU A 5 1.76 -15.22 17.24
C GLU A 5 2.19 -14.62 15.90
N HIS A 6 1.45 -13.64 15.41
CA HIS A 6 1.84 -12.89 14.24
C HIS A 6 3.10 -12.09 14.60
N GLU A 7 4.13 -12.23 13.79
CA GLU A 7 5.35 -11.46 13.94
C GLU A 7 5.04 -9.96 13.99
N ASP A 8 5.53 -9.26 15.02
CA ASP A 8 5.36 -7.82 15.14
C ASP A 8 6.15 -7.10 14.05
N THR A 9 5.47 -6.69 12.99
CA THR A 9 6.08 -5.97 11.87
C THR A 9 6.25 -4.48 12.12
N ARG A 10 5.74 -3.94 13.24
CA ARG A 10 5.83 -2.52 13.60
C ARG A 10 7.28 -1.99 13.57
N PRO A 11 8.32 -2.66 14.12
CA PRO A 11 9.68 -2.14 14.08
C PRO A 11 10.21 -1.92 12.67
N THR A 12 9.82 -2.77 11.72
CA THR A 12 10.20 -2.64 10.31
C THR A 12 9.56 -1.39 9.69
N TRP A 13 8.25 -1.16 9.97
CA TRP A 13 7.54 0.02 9.50
C TRP A 13 8.07 1.31 10.13
N ASP A 14 8.38 1.31 11.43
CA ASP A 14 9.00 2.44 12.12
C ASP A 14 10.34 2.82 11.47
N ALA A 15 11.16 1.83 11.13
CA ALA A 15 12.49 2.04 10.56
C ALA A 15 12.44 2.67 9.15
N ILE A 16 11.49 2.28 8.30
CA ILE A 16 11.38 2.79 6.93
C ILE A 16 10.52 4.06 6.82
N ALA A 17 9.74 4.40 7.85
CA ALA A 17 8.73 5.47 7.80
C ALA A 17 9.25 6.81 7.23
N PRO A 18 10.45 7.33 7.61
CA PRO A 18 10.94 8.60 7.05
C PRO A 18 11.22 8.54 5.55
N GLY A 19 11.72 7.41 5.05
CA GLY A 19 11.95 7.18 3.64
C GLY A 19 10.63 7.04 2.88
N TYR A 20 9.72 6.23 3.42
CA TYR A 20 8.38 6.01 2.88
C TYR A 20 7.59 7.32 2.76
N ASP A 21 7.58 8.14 3.80
CA ASP A 21 6.90 9.44 3.78
C ASP A 21 7.44 10.37 2.69
N ARG A 22 8.75 10.39 2.50
CA ARG A 22 9.39 11.27 1.52
C ARG A 22 9.17 10.82 0.08
N THR A 23 9.22 9.51 -0.19
CA THR A 23 9.29 8.97 -1.54
C THR A 23 7.97 8.38 -2.03
N ASN A 24 7.21 7.72 -1.15
CA ASN A 24 6.02 6.95 -1.53
C ASN A 24 4.73 7.74 -1.34
N THR A 25 4.50 8.30 -0.15
CA THR A 25 3.25 8.98 0.18
C THR A 25 2.85 10.06 -0.83
N PRO A 26 3.75 10.98 -1.28
CA PRO A 26 3.36 12.00 -2.24
C PRO A 26 2.95 11.46 -3.61
N THR A 27 3.60 10.38 -4.05
CA THR A 27 3.32 9.79 -5.37
C THR A 27 2.01 8.99 -5.39
N GLN A 28 1.50 8.57 -4.22
CA GLN A 28 0.32 7.74 -4.11
C GLN A 28 -0.96 8.48 -3.70
N MET A 29 -0.90 9.78 -3.40
CA MET A 29 -2.10 10.55 -3.00
C MET A 29 -3.15 10.60 -4.10
N TRP A 30 -2.77 10.70 -5.38
CA TRP A 30 -3.70 10.69 -6.50
C TRP A 30 -4.52 9.38 -6.58
N LEU A 31 -3.90 8.25 -6.19
CA LEU A 31 -4.59 6.97 -6.08
C LEU A 31 -5.61 6.99 -4.93
N GLY A 32 -5.28 7.68 -3.84
CA GLY A 32 -6.21 7.98 -2.75
C GLY A 32 -7.42 8.75 -3.27
N ASP A 33 -7.22 9.84 -4.05
CA ASP A 33 -8.30 10.59 -4.68
C ASP A 33 -9.19 9.70 -5.56
N GLU A 34 -8.58 8.82 -6.37
CA GLU A 34 -9.32 7.89 -7.23
C GLU A 34 -10.16 6.88 -6.44
N GLY A 35 -9.61 6.35 -5.35
CA GLY A 35 -10.33 5.46 -4.45
C GLY A 35 -11.50 6.17 -3.75
N LEU A 36 -11.25 7.35 -3.15
CA LEU A 36 -12.26 8.14 -2.44
C LEU A 36 -13.42 8.54 -3.37
N ARG A 37 -13.12 8.92 -4.61
CA ARG A 37 -14.13 9.23 -5.63
C ARG A 37 -15.03 8.03 -5.92
N ARG A 38 -14.47 6.81 -6.05
CA ARG A 38 -15.23 5.56 -6.26
C ARG A 38 -16.04 5.15 -5.05
N ALA A 39 -15.51 5.37 -3.86
CA ALA A 39 -16.24 5.17 -2.62
C ALA A 39 -17.33 6.22 -2.40
N GLY A 40 -17.28 7.36 -3.10
CA GLY A 40 -18.24 8.45 -2.98
C GLY A 40 -18.10 9.22 -1.67
N VAL A 41 -16.89 9.35 -1.14
CA VAL A 41 -16.60 10.13 0.07
C VAL A 41 -16.90 11.60 -0.16
N ARG A 42 -17.50 12.27 0.84
CA ARG A 42 -17.97 13.66 0.76
C ARG A 42 -17.63 14.45 2.01
N ALA A 43 -17.66 15.77 1.88
CA ALA A 43 -17.49 16.69 2.99
C ALA A 43 -18.42 16.35 4.17
N GLY A 44 -17.89 16.46 5.38
CA GLY A 44 -18.59 16.20 6.64
C GLY A 44 -18.77 14.73 7.01
N GLN A 45 -18.49 13.78 6.13
CA GLN A 45 -18.53 12.35 6.45
C GLN A 45 -17.38 11.95 7.38
N ARG A 46 -17.66 11.03 8.31
CA ARG A 46 -16.63 10.39 9.15
C ARG A 46 -15.93 9.28 8.34
N PHE A 47 -14.66 9.49 8.09
CA PHE A 47 -13.82 8.57 7.32
C PHE A 47 -12.77 7.92 8.22
N LEU A 48 -12.67 6.59 8.19
CA LEU A 48 -11.60 5.83 8.84
C LEU A 48 -10.58 5.39 7.79
N ASP A 49 -9.32 5.71 8.02
CA ASP A 49 -8.20 5.16 7.23
C ASP A 49 -7.47 4.08 8.05
N VAL A 50 -7.47 2.84 7.59
CA VAL A 50 -6.89 1.68 8.27
C VAL A 50 -5.55 1.31 7.65
N ALA A 51 -4.51 1.22 8.47
CA ALA A 51 -3.11 1.10 8.05
C ALA A 51 -2.74 2.27 7.14
N SER A 52 -2.93 3.49 7.68
CA SER A 52 -2.86 4.76 6.95
C SER A 52 -1.45 5.14 6.49
N GLY A 53 -0.42 4.51 7.09
CA GLY A 53 0.95 4.94 6.89
C GLY A 53 1.10 6.44 7.19
N SER A 54 1.89 7.15 6.39
CA SER A 54 2.06 8.61 6.51
C SER A 54 1.05 9.42 5.70
N GLY A 55 -0.13 8.82 5.31
CA GLY A 55 -1.33 9.55 4.94
C GLY A 55 -1.66 9.65 3.46
N ALA A 56 -1.22 8.69 2.63
CA ALA A 56 -1.52 8.71 1.19
C ALA A 56 -3.02 8.66 0.86
N LEU A 57 -3.87 8.14 1.76
CA LEU A 57 -5.33 8.16 1.64
C LEU A 57 -5.96 9.20 2.59
N SER A 58 -5.40 9.37 3.80
CA SER A 58 -5.93 10.30 4.82
C SER A 58 -5.87 11.76 4.38
N ILE A 59 -4.76 12.20 3.78
CA ILE A 59 -4.59 13.60 3.32
C ILE A 59 -5.61 13.94 2.22
N PRO A 60 -5.76 13.14 1.14
CA PRO A 60 -6.82 13.36 0.16
C PRO A 60 -8.23 13.39 0.77
N ALA A 61 -8.53 12.48 1.72
CA ALA A 61 -9.84 12.49 2.39
C ALA A 61 -10.09 13.78 3.19
N ALA A 62 -9.08 14.28 3.91
CA ALA A 62 -9.19 15.53 4.64
C ALA A 62 -9.30 16.75 3.72
N ARG A 63 -8.65 16.75 2.55
CA ARG A 63 -8.81 17.78 1.51
C ARG A 63 -10.24 17.85 0.93
N LEU A 64 -11.01 16.75 1.03
CA LEU A 64 -12.44 16.69 0.70
C LEU A 64 -13.34 17.14 1.86
N ASP A 65 -12.79 17.73 2.92
CA ASP A 65 -13.48 18.10 4.16
C ASP A 65 -14.15 16.91 4.88
N ALA A 66 -13.66 15.70 4.72
CA ALA A 66 -14.06 14.56 5.54
C ALA A 66 -13.46 14.67 6.97
N GLN A 67 -14.18 14.16 7.96
CA GLN A 67 -13.70 14.04 9.34
C GLN A 67 -12.87 12.75 9.46
N VAL A 68 -11.56 12.87 9.33
CA VAL A 68 -10.65 11.71 9.20
C VAL A 68 -10.13 11.25 10.56
N LEU A 69 -10.29 9.95 10.83
CA LEU A 69 -9.50 9.20 11.80
C LEU A 69 -8.56 8.27 11.03
N ALA A 70 -7.26 8.44 11.22
CA ALA A 70 -6.22 7.59 10.65
C ALA A 70 -5.66 6.64 11.71
N THR A 71 -5.56 5.36 11.37
CA THR A 71 -5.03 4.33 12.26
C THR A 71 -3.89 3.58 11.60
N ASP A 72 -2.82 3.35 12.34
CA ASP A 72 -1.69 2.52 11.93
C ASP A 72 -1.06 1.86 13.15
N GLN A 73 -0.35 0.74 12.96
CA GLN A 73 0.41 0.11 14.04
C GLN A 73 1.69 0.88 14.37
N SER A 74 2.24 1.64 13.40
CA SER A 74 3.45 2.44 13.54
C SER A 74 3.16 3.85 14.07
N PRO A 75 3.55 4.20 15.30
CA PRO A 75 3.46 5.57 15.79
C PRO A 75 4.27 6.55 14.92
N VAL A 76 5.42 6.12 14.39
CA VAL A 76 6.28 6.97 13.55
C VAL A 76 5.58 7.37 12.26
N MET A 77 4.84 6.45 11.61
CA MET A 77 4.01 6.77 10.45
C MET A 77 2.96 7.83 10.78
N LEU A 78 2.28 7.69 11.92
CA LEU A 78 1.25 8.63 12.37
C LEU A 78 1.81 10.01 12.74
N GLU A 79 3.02 10.07 13.30
CA GLU A 79 3.71 11.35 13.55
C GLU A 79 4.01 12.08 12.24
N LEU A 80 4.49 11.37 11.21
CA LEU A 80 4.75 11.93 9.89
C LEU A 80 3.45 12.40 9.20
N LEU A 81 2.37 11.60 9.28
CA LEU A 81 1.04 12.01 8.81
C LEU A 81 0.58 13.29 9.50
N THR A 82 0.69 13.34 10.83
CA THR A 82 0.29 14.53 11.61
C THR A 82 1.09 15.76 11.20
N ALA A 83 2.40 15.62 10.99
CA ALA A 83 3.25 16.71 10.54
C ALA A 83 2.85 17.22 9.15
N ARG A 84 2.56 16.31 8.21
CA ARG A 84 2.09 16.64 6.85
C ARG A 84 0.72 17.32 6.88
N ALA A 85 -0.24 16.79 7.62
CA ALA A 85 -1.56 17.39 7.79
C ALA A 85 -1.45 18.83 8.33
N LYS A 86 -0.60 19.04 9.35
CA LYS A 86 -0.36 20.38 9.91
C LYS A 86 0.23 21.36 8.92
N GLN A 87 1.17 20.91 8.06
CA GLN A 87 1.76 21.75 7.00
C GLN A 87 0.71 22.22 6.00
N GLU A 88 -0.31 21.41 5.74
CA GLU A 88 -1.42 21.74 4.84
C GLU A 88 -2.62 22.40 5.54
N GLY A 89 -2.55 22.61 6.86
CA GLY A 89 -3.68 23.18 7.63
C GLY A 89 -4.88 22.24 7.76
N LEU A 90 -4.67 20.93 7.57
CA LEU A 90 -5.69 19.90 7.67
C LEU A 90 -5.82 19.38 9.10
N ASN A 91 -7.03 18.96 9.48
CA ASN A 91 -7.30 18.35 10.78
C ASN A 91 -7.56 16.84 10.58
N ILE A 92 -6.61 16.01 11.04
CA ILE A 92 -6.69 14.55 10.99
C ILE A 92 -6.40 14.02 12.40
N GLU A 93 -7.33 13.25 12.94
CA GLU A 93 -7.10 12.52 14.20
C GLU A 93 -6.29 11.25 13.88
N THR A 94 -5.28 10.94 14.72
CA THR A 94 -4.44 9.75 14.55
C THR A 94 -4.46 8.89 15.80
N ARG A 95 -4.53 7.56 15.65
CA ARG A 95 -4.48 6.60 16.75
C ARG A 95 -3.67 5.36 16.37
N ALA A 96 -2.67 5.03 17.17
CA ALA A 96 -1.93 3.78 17.01
C ALA A 96 -2.81 2.58 17.42
N MET A 97 -3.06 1.65 16.49
CA MET A 97 -3.80 0.42 16.76
C MET A 97 -3.58 -0.64 15.68
N ASP A 98 -3.85 -1.89 16.05
CA ASP A 98 -3.84 -3.03 15.12
C ASP A 98 -5.13 -3.04 14.29
N GLY A 99 -5.01 -3.09 12.97
CA GLY A 99 -6.14 -3.17 12.05
C GLY A 99 -6.92 -4.49 12.12
N HIS A 100 -6.37 -5.53 12.78
CA HIS A 100 -7.10 -6.76 13.05
C HIS A 100 -8.01 -6.68 14.29
N ASP A 101 -7.88 -5.62 15.10
CA ASP A 101 -8.61 -5.45 16.35
C ASP A 101 -8.78 -3.96 16.63
N LEU A 102 -9.61 -3.30 15.83
CA LEU A 102 -9.89 -1.88 15.95
C LEU A 102 -10.62 -1.60 17.27
N LYS A 103 -10.00 -0.84 18.16
CA LYS A 103 -10.62 -0.42 19.44
C LYS A 103 -11.58 0.75 19.20
N LEU A 104 -12.54 0.53 18.31
CA LEU A 104 -13.53 1.50 17.85
C LEU A 104 -14.93 0.85 17.95
N GLU A 105 -15.93 1.70 18.17
CA GLU A 105 -17.33 1.25 18.28
C GLU A 105 -17.87 0.83 16.90
N ASP A 106 -18.81 -0.12 16.92
CA ASP A 106 -19.54 -0.55 15.72
C ASP A 106 -20.32 0.63 15.10
N ASN A 107 -20.50 0.58 13.79
CA ASN A 107 -21.39 1.48 13.06
C ASN A 107 -21.11 2.99 13.32
N THR A 108 -19.83 3.36 13.34
CA THR A 108 -19.38 4.71 13.70
C THR A 108 -19.04 5.57 12.50
N PHE A 109 -18.48 4.97 11.44
CA PHE A 109 -17.96 5.68 10.29
C PHE A 109 -18.91 5.58 9.09
N ASP A 110 -18.94 6.65 8.27
CA ASP A 110 -19.69 6.65 7.01
C ASP A 110 -18.93 5.90 5.92
N CYS A 111 -17.59 5.91 6.00
CA CYS A 111 -16.73 5.14 5.13
C CYS A 111 -15.47 4.68 5.87
N ALA A 112 -14.97 3.48 5.56
CA ALA A 112 -13.64 3.02 5.94
C ALA A 112 -12.84 2.68 4.68
N GLY A 113 -11.57 3.09 4.64
CA GLY A 113 -10.63 2.84 3.55
C GLY A 113 -9.34 2.20 4.02
N SER A 114 -8.67 1.50 3.12
CA SER A 114 -7.28 1.06 3.31
C SER A 114 -6.58 1.05 1.95
N GLN A 115 -5.47 1.78 1.85
CA GLN A 115 -4.67 1.84 0.63
C GLN A 115 -3.35 1.13 0.85
N PHE A 116 -3.12 0.01 0.16
CA PHE A 116 -1.95 -0.86 0.29
C PHE A 116 -1.66 -1.35 1.72
N GLY A 117 -2.63 -1.24 2.63
CA GLY A 117 -2.49 -1.63 4.03
C GLY A 117 -3.05 -3.02 4.30
N VAL A 118 -4.36 -3.21 4.20
CA VAL A 118 -5.03 -4.45 4.58
C VAL A 118 -4.53 -5.68 3.81
N MET A 119 -4.03 -5.51 2.58
CA MET A 119 -3.42 -6.59 1.81
C MET A 119 -2.18 -7.19 2.49
N LEU A 120 -1.52 -6.45 3.39
CA LEU A 120 -0.34 -6.89 4.14
C LEU A 120 -0.68 -7.62 5.44
N PHE A 121 -1.96 -7.70 5.78
CA PHE A 121 -2.38 -8.34 7.01
C PHE A 121 -2.26 -9.85 6.92
N PRO A 122 -1.62 -10.54 7.89
CA PRO A 122 -1.56 -12.00 7.93
C PRO A 122 -2.95 -12.64 7.95
N ASP A 123 -3.91 -12.09 8.73
CA ASP A 123 -5.34 -12.44 8.66
C ASP A 123 -6.12 -11.30 7.98
N MET A 124 -5.85 -11.10 6.70
CA MET A 124 -6.49 -10.07 5.88
C MET A 124 -8.03 -10.13 5.95
N PRO A 125 -8.69 -11.30 5.90
CA PRO A 125 -10.14 -11.37 6.07
C PRO A 125 -10.64 -10.82 7.42
N LYS A 126 -9.86 -10.97 8.50
CA LYS A 126 -10.20 -10.38 9.80
C LYS A 126 -10.12 -8.86 9.76
N GLY A 127 -9.07 -8.31 9.15
CA GLY A 127 -8.94 -6.86 8.97
C GLY A 127 -10.10 -6.27 8.17
N ILE A 128 -10.51 -6.92 7.09
CA ILE A 128 -11.67 -6.49 6.29
C ILE A 128 -12.96 -6.54 7.13
N ARG A 129 -13.17 -7.60 7.93
CA ARG A 129 -14.34 -7.67 8.83
C ARG A 129 -14.35 -6.56 9.88
N GLU A 130 -13.20 -6.17 10.42
CA GLU A 130 -13.08 -5.03 11.33
C GLU A 130 -13.45 -3.70 10.65
N MET A 131 -12.96 -3.48 9.44
CA MET A 131 -13.36 -2.31 8.64
C MET A 131 -14.89 -2.27 8.44
N VAL A 132 -15.49 -3.40 8.10
CA VAL A 132 -16.95 -3.51 7.91
C VAL A 132 -17.69 -3.30 9.22
N ARG A 133 -17.21 -3.86 10.35
CA ARG A 133 -17.84 -3.72 11.67
C ARG A 133 -18.04 -2.27 12.06
N VAL A 134 -17.01 -1.45 11.90
CA VAL A 134 -17.01 -0.05 12.32
C VAL A 134 -17.75 0.90 11.38
N VAL A 135 -18.03 0.48 10.15
CA VAL A 135 -18.82 1.24 9.18
C VAL A 135 -20.32 1.12 9.49
N LYS A 136 -21.07 2.20 9.33
CA LYS A 136 -22.54 2.25 9.51
C LYS A 136 -23.26 1.40 8.46
N PRO A 137 -24.47 0.85 8.76
CA PRO A 137 -25.34 0.30 7.72
C PRO A 137 -25.56 1.33 6.60
N GLY A 138 -25.37 0.91 5.34
CA GLY A 138 -25.40 1.80 4.18
C GLY A 138 -24.13 2.61 3.94
N GLY A 139 -23.14 2.51 4.82
CA GLY A 139 -21.82 3.14 4.64
C GLY A 139 -20.94 2.37 3.66
N ARG A 140 -19.77 2.92 3.34
CA ARG A 140 -18.89 2.42 2.27
C ARG A 140 -17.60 1.82 2.81
N VAL A 141 -17.09 0.80 2.12
CA VAL A 141 -15.74 0.26 2.37
C VAL A 141 -14.94 0.36 1.08
N LEU A 142 -13.69 0.83 1.19
CA LEU A 142 -12.74 1.05 0.10
C LEU A 142 -11.45 0.27 0.37
N ILE A 143 -10.95 -0.46 -0.62
CA ILE A 143 -9.61 -1.07 -0.58
C ILE A 143 -8.91 -0.80 -1.91
N ASN A 144 -7.70 -0.24 -1.83
CA ASN A 144 -6.75 -0.16 -2.93
C ASN A 144 -5.63 -1.19 -2.67
N ALA A 145 -5.38 -2.08 -3.61
CA ALA A 145 -4.38 -3.14 -3.51
C ALA A 145 -3.63 -3.30 -4.84
N TYR A 146 -2.41 -3.83 -4.81
CA TYR A 146 -1.72 -4.17 -6.06
C TYR A 146 -2.52 -5.18 -6.87
N GLY A 147 -2.46 -5.03 -8.20
CA GLY A 147 -2.96 -6.01 -9.17
C GLY A 147 -1.92 -7.09 -9.49
N ASP A 148 -2.04 -7.69 -10.67
CA ASP A 148 -1.20 -8.80 -11.12
C ASP A 148 0.31 -8.47 -11.00
N PRO A 149 1.07 -9.19 -10.15
CA PRO A 149 2.49 -8.93 -9.95
C PRO A 149 3.34 -9.10 -11.22
N HIS A 150 2.90 -9.90 -12.20
CA HIS A 150 3.59 -10.06 -13.47
C HIS A 150 3.51 -8.80 -14.36
N GLN A 151 2.59 -7.89 -14.06
CA GLN A 151 2.40 -6.63 -14.78
C GLN A 151 2.93 -5.42 -13.99
N ILE A 152 3.58 -5.64 -12.85
CA ILE A 152 4.18 -4.58 -12.05
C ILE A 152 5.60 -4.31 -12.55
N ASP A 153 5.80 -3.19 -13.25
CA ASP A 153 7.08 -2.83 -13.88
C ASP A 153 8.25 -2.83 -12.88
N PHE A 154 8.07 -2.25 -11.67
CA PHE A 154 9.19 -2.18 -10.72
C PHE A 154 9.65 -3.56 -10.23
N LEU A 155 8.74 -4.52 -10.11
CA LEU A 155 9.10 -5.90 -9.76
C LEU A 155 9.86 -6.57 -10.90
N GLY A 156 9.38 -6.41 -12.13
CA GLY A 156 10.06 -6.94 -13.31
C GLY A 156 11.48 -6.37 -13.44
N PHE A 157 11.66 -5.06 -13.19
CA PHE A 157 12.95 -4.40 -13.22
C PHE A 157 13.89 -4.92 -12.12
N LEU A 158 13.36 -5.05 -10.89
CA LEU A 158 14.13 -5.58 -9.77
C LEU A 158 14.56 -7.03 -10.00
N ILE A 159 13.63 -7.91 -10.40
CA ILE A 159 13.92 -9.31 -10.70
C ILE A 159 14.95 -9.40 -11.84
N GLY A 160 14.76 -8.62 -12.91
CA GLY A 160 15.73 -8.54 -14.01
C GLY A 160 17.13 -8.10 -13.56
N ALA A 161 17.20 -7.12 -12.66
CA ALA A 161 18.46 -6.65 -12.10
C ALA A 161 19.11 -7.71 -11.18
N ILE A 162 18.34 -8.40 -10.35
CA ILE A 162 18.84 -9.47 -9.46
C ILE A 162 19.41 -10.65 -10.28
N LYS A 163 18.85 -10.96 -11.43
CA LYS A 163 19.36 -12.01 -12.33
C LYS A 163 20.82 -11.78 -12.77
N SER A 164 21.34 -10.57 -12.69
CA SER A 164 22.75 -10.29 -12.96
C SER A 164 23.71 -10.98 -11.98
N VAL A 165 23.27 -11.28 -10.76
CA VAL A 165 24.05 -11.95 -9.70
C VAL A 165 23.45 -13.28 -9.27
N ARG A 166 22.19 -13.53 -9.58
CA ARG A 166 21.44 -14.76 -9.32
C ARG A 166 20.62 -15.14 -10.56
N PRO A 167 21.23 -15.76 -11.58
CA PRO A 167 20.58 -16.02 -12.87
C PRO A 167 19.30 -16.84 -12.77
N ASP A 168 19.21 -17.74 -11.78
CA ASP A 168 18.05 -18.62 -11.55
C ASP A 168 16.96 -17.98 -10.66
N PHE A 169 17.09 -16.71 -10.30
CA PHE A 169 16.11 -16.04 -9.46
C PHE A 169 14.89 -15.61 -10.27
N ASP A 170 13.73 -16.21 -10.02
CA ASP A 170 12.46 -15.89 -10.71
C ASP A 170 11.47 -15.10 -9.84
N GLY A 171 11.93 -14.56 -8.74
CA GLY A 171 11.10 -13.87 -7.76
C GLY A 171 10.65 -14.77 -6.60
N PRO A 172 9.84 -14.25 -5.69
CA PRO A 172 9.28 -15.05 -4.60
C PRO A 172 8.32 -16.10 -5.14
N PRO A 173 8.16 -17.26 -4.44
CA PRO A 173 7.26 -18.32 -4.88
C PRO A 173 5.82 -17.78 -5.00
N PRO A 174 5.07 -18.19 -6.04
CA PRO A 174 3.70 -17.69 -6.26
C PRO A 174 2.67 -18.30 -5.30
N GLU A 175 2.98 -19.44 -4.65
CA GLU A 175 2.06 -20.15 -3.76
C GLU A 175 2.73 -20.51 -2.42
N PRO A 176 2.21 -20.07 -1.26
CA PRO A 176 1.16 -19.06 -1.16
C PRO A 176 1.65 -17.70 -1.68
N PRO A 177 0.75 -16.85 -2.22
CA PRO A 177 1.17 -15.55 -2.71
C PRO A 177 1.76 -14.72 -1.56
N PRO A 178 2.85 -13.98 -1.80
CA PRO A 178 3.35 -13.02 -0.82
C PRO A 178 2.25 -12.06 -0.36
N LEU A 179 2.29 -11.62 0.91
CA LEU A 179 1.24 -10.79 1.51
C LEU A 179 0.78 -9.62 0.63
N PRO A 180 1.66 -8.87 -0.05
CA PRO A 180 1.25 -7.74 -0.90
C PRO A 180 0.36 -8.12 -2.07
N PHE A 181 0.36 -9.39 -2.46
CA PHE A 181 -0.38 -9.89 -3.62
C PHE A 181 -1.59 -10.74 -3.26
N GLN A 182 -1.98 -10.78 -1.97
CA GLN A 182 -3.17 -11.51 -1.52
C GLN A 182 -4.46 -11.05 -2.22
N LEU A 183 -4.52 -9.79 -2.66
CA LEU A 183 -5.66 -9.16 -3.34
C LEU A 183 -5.35 -8.78 -4.80
N ALA A 184 -4.31 -9.39 -5.40
CA ALA A 184 -3.90 -9.11 -6.77
C ALA A 184 -4.93 -9.55 -7.81
N ASP A 185 -5.67 -10.61 -7.53
CA ASP A 185 -6.83 -11.02 -8.33
C ASP A 185 -8.06 -10.17 -7.96
N PRO A 186 -8.65 -9.41 -8.91
CA PRO A 186 -9.87 -8.62 -8.68
C PRO A 186 -11.04 -9.45 -8.17
N ASP A 187 -11.16 -10.71 -8.59
CA ASP A 187 -12.23 -11.59 -8.14
C ASP A 187 -12.01 -12.07 -6.70
N ARG A 188 -10.76 -12.21 -6.28
CA ARG A 188 -10.42 -12.45 -4.87
C ARG A 188 -10.84 -11.25 -4.01
N LEU A 189 -10.53 -10.03 -4.42
CA LEU A 189 -10.95 -8.82 -3.70
C LEU A 189 -12.48 -8.74 -3.59
N ARG A 190 -13.19 -9.01 -4.69
CA ARG A 190 -14.67 -9.07 -4.70
C ARG A 190 -15.20 -10.12 -3.73
N LYS A 191 -14.59 -11.31 -3.72
CA LYS A 191 -14.95 -12.41 -2.84
C LYS A 191 -14.77 -12.05 -1.36
N GLU A 192 -13.64 -11.41 -1.01
CA GLU A 192 -13.41 -11.00 0.38
C GLU A 192 -14.43 -9.95 0.85
N PHE A 193 -14.78 -8.98 0.01
CA PHE A 193 -15.84 -8.02 0.31
C PHE A 193 -17.19 -8.70 0.52
N THR A 194 -17.61 -9.56 -0.40
CA THR A 194 -18.90 -10.24 -0.28
C THR A 194 -18.95 -11.18 0.92
N SER A 195 -17.85 -11.86 1.23
CA SER A 195 -17.72 -12.72 2.41
C SER A 195 -17.81 -11.94 3.73
N ALA A 196 -17.38 -10.68 3.73
CA ALA A 196 -17.51 -9.77 4.86
C ALA A 196 -18.89 -9.07 4.94
N GLY A 197 -19.83 -9.39 4.04
CA GLY A 197 -21.19 -8.85 4.04
C GLY A 197 -21.37 -7.56 3.25
N ILE A 198 -20.35 -7.13 2.47
CA ILE A 198 -20.43 -5.96 1.60
C ILE A 198 -21.24 -6.29 0.34
N LYS A 199 -22.14 -5.39 -0.03
CA LYS A 199 -23.02 -5.44 -1.21
C LYS A 199 -22.56 -4.42 -2.26
N ASP A 200 -23.14 -4.52 -3.46
CA ASP A 200 -22.88 -3.60 -4.59
C ASP A 200 -21.38 -3.40 -4.85
N VAL A 201 -20.62 -4.49 -4.71
CA VAL A 201 -19.15 -4.47 -4.82
C VAL A 201 -18.75 -4.21 -6.26
N LYS A 202 -18.00 -3.13 -6.46
CA LYS A 202 -17.31 -2.82 -7.72
C LYS A 202 -15.81 -2.94 -7.49
N VAL A 203 -15.14 -3.64 -8.38
CA VAL A 203 -13.68 -3.73 -8.42
C VAL A 203 -13.23 -3.34 -9.81
N GLU A 204 -12.38 -2.34 -9.88
CA GLU A 204 -11.78 -1.85 -11.12
C GLU A 204 -10.26 -1.95 -11.01
N THR A 205 -9.61 -2.45 -12.05
CA THR A 205 -8.14 -2.38 -12.15
C THR A 205 -7.79 -1.14 -12.95
N ILE A 206 -6.98 -0.27 -12.37
CA ILE A 206 -6.41 0.90 -13.04
C ILE A 206 -4.90 0.76 -13.14
N ILE A 207 -4.29 1.51 -14.03
CA ILE A 207 -2.83 1.55 -14.15
C ILE A 207 -2.31 2.79 -13.43
N GLU A 208 -1.58 2.56 -12.34
CA GLU A 208 -0.74 3.57 -11.73
C GLU A 208 0.48 3.80 -12.61
N THR A 209 0.83 5.06 -12.85
CA THR A 209 2.09 5.41 -13.53
C THR A 209 2.91 6.28 -12.61
N THR A 210 4.10 5.80 -12.24
CA THR A 210 5.06 6.54 -11.42
C THR A 210 6.29 6.89 -12.26
N GLU A 211 6.74 8.13 -12.16
CA GLU A 211 7.90 8.62 -12.88
C GLU A 211 9.08 8.85 -11.93
N PHE A 212 10.24 8.33 -12.28
CA PHE A 212 11.49 8.49 -11.54
C PHE A 212 12.47 9.26 -12.40
N ALA A 213 13.17 10.23 -11.83
CA ALA A 213 14.12 11.06 -12.53
C ALA A 213 15.26 10.24 -13.18
N ASP A 214 15.67 9.17 -12.49
CA ASP A 214 16.73 8.26 -12.93
C ASP A 214 16.64 6.92 -12.18
N SER A 215 17.54 6.00 -12.49
CA SER A 215 17.66 4.69 -11.84
C SER A 215 18.01 4.77 -10.36
N LYS A 216 18.72 5.83 -9.94
CA LYS A 216 19.04 6.06 -8.52
C LYS A 216 17.79 6.42 -7.73
N ALA A 217 16.94 7.30 -8.27
CA ALA A 217 15.68 7.66 -7.65
C ALA A 217 14.76 6.43 -7.51
N LEU A 218 14.72 5.57 -8.54
CA LEU A 218 14.00 4.30 -8.48
C LEU A 218 14.60 3.36 -7.41
N TRP A 219 15.93 3.22 -7.36
CA TRP A 219 16.58 2.38 -6.36
C TRP A 219 16.31 2.88 -4.93
N ASP A 220 16.45 4.18 -4.70
CA ASP A 220 16.17 4.78 -3.40
C ASP A 220 14.70 4.57 -3.00
N TRP A 221 13.76 4.71 -3.94
CA TRP A 221 12.36 4.42 -3.70
C TRP A 221 12.14 2.94 -3.35
N ILE A 222 12.74 2.01 -4.11
CA ILE A 222 12.66 0.57 -3.87
C ILE A 222 13.12 0.24 -2.44
N ILE A 223 14.28 0.73 -2.02
CA ILE A 223 14.87 0.41 -0.70
C ILE A 223 14.09 1.03 0.44
N TRP A 224 13.59 2.25 0.28
CA TRP A 224 12.99 3.02 1.38
C TRP A 224 11.47 2.91 1.46
N SER A 225 10.80 2.44 0.42
CA SER A 225 9.34 2.46 0.37
C SER A 225 8.67 1.10 0.38
N ASN A 226 9.43 0.02 0.24
CA ASN A 226 8.82 -1.29 0.08
C ASN A 226 9.49 -2.36 0.94
N PRO A 227 8.88 -2.73 2.08
CA PRO A 227 9.41 -3.79 2.94
C PRO A 227 9.53 -5.14 2.25
N ILE A 228 8.78 -5.37 1.15
CA ILE A 228 8.89 -6.60 0.35
C ILE A 228 10.25 -6.68 -0.30
N VAL A 229 10.74 -5.56 -0.79
CA VAL A 229 12.04 -5.51 -1.46
C VAL A 229 13.16 -5.80 -0.48
N GLU A 230 13.11 -5.23 0.72
CA GLU A 230 14.10 -5.56 1.75
C GLU A 230 14.00 -7.03 2.16
N MET A 231 12.81 -7.60 2.25
CA MET A 231 12.61 -9.04 2.48
C MET A 231 13.22 -9.87 1.35
N VAL A 232 13.01 -9.50 0.08
CA VAL A 232 13.58 -10.20 -1.07
C VAL A 232 15.11 -10.06 -1.10
N LEU A 233 15.64 -8.84 -0.99
CA LEU A 233 17.09 -8.60 -1.01
C LEU A 233 17.77 -9.19 0.22
N GLY A 234 17.12 -9.13 1.39
CA GLY A 234 17.61 -9.73 2.64
C GLY A 234 17.71 -11.25 2.54
N SER A 235 16.68 -11.91 1.97
CA SER A 235 16.68 -13.38 1.78
C SER A 235 17.82 -13.87 0.86
N LEU A 236 18.26 -13.02 -0.07
CA LEU A 236 19.36 -13.32 -1.00
C LEU A 236 20.74 -13.12 -0.39
N SER A 237 20.85 -12.49 0.78
CA SER A 237 22.12 -12.22 1.49
C SER A 237 23.22 -11.67 0.57
N LEU A 238 22.87 -10.68 -0.30
CA LEU A 238 23.79 -10.12 -1.27
C LEU A 238 24.92 -9.36 -0.59
N SER A 239 26.17 -9.62 -1.02
CA SER A 239 27.33 -8.82 -0.63
C SER A 239 27.23 -7.38 -1.16
N ALA A 240 28.07 -6.48 -0.67
CA ALA A 240 28.12 -5.09 -1.14
C ALA A 240 28.40 -5.00 -2.64
N ASP A 241 29.34 -5.83 -3.15
CA ASP A 241 29.70 -5.89 -4.57
C ASP A 241 28.55 -6.42 -5.43
N GLU A 242 27.84 -7.44 -4.97
CA GLU A 242 26.65 -7.95 -5.66
C GLU A 242 25.53 -6.93 -5.68
N ARG A 243 25.28 -6.18 -4.59
CA ARG A 243 24.33 -5.07 -4.58
C ARG A 243 24.72 -3.99 -5.57
N GLY A 244 26.02 -3.66 -5.68
CA GLY A 244 26.53 -2.74 -6.70
C GLY A 244 26.26 -3.22 -8.13
N THR A 245 26.44 -4.53 -8.38
CA THR A 245 26.14 -5.15 -9.68
C THR A 245 24.64 -5.10 -10.00
N VAL A 246 23.76 -5.36 -9.03
CA VAL A 246 22.30 -5.22 -9.19
C VAL A 246 21.91 -3.79 -9.52
N GLN A 247 22.51 -2.79 -8.85
CA GLN A 247 22.26 -1.37 -9.17
C GLN A 247 22.67 -1.00 -10.60
N GLN A 248 23.84 -1.48 -11.06
CA GLN A 248 24.30 -1.25 -12.43
C GLN A 248 23.36 -1.91 -13.46
N ALA A 249 22.89 -3.13 -13.17
CA ALA A 249 21.94 -3.81 -14.03
C ALA A 249 20.59 -3.06 -14.09
N LEU A 250 20.11 -2.56 -12.94
CA LEU A 250 18.91 -1.71 -12.88
C LEU A 250 19.09 -0.43 -13.70
N ASP A 251 20.25 0.23 -13.60
CA ASP A 251 20.56 1.43 -14.41
C ASP A 251 20.48 1.13 -15.91
N LYS A 252 21.04 0.01 -16.34
CA LYS A 252 20.95 -0.43 -17.73
C LYS A 252 19.50 -0.64 -18.17
N ILE A 253 18.69 -1.36 -17.39
CA ILE A 253 17.27 -1.61 -17.67
C ILE A 253 16.50 -0.26 -17.77
N CYS A 254 16.76 0.66 -16.84
CA CYS A 254 16.14 1.98 -16.84
C CYS A 254 16.50 2.79 -18.10
N ARG A 255 17.78 2.79 -18.51
CA ARG A 255 18.22 3.47 -19.74
C ARG A 255 17.59 2.88 -21.00
N GLU A 256 17.49 1.56 -21.08
CA GLU A 256 16.81 0.89 -22.19
C GLU A 256 15.33 1.29 -22.26
N ARG A 257 14.64 1.35 -21.10
CA ARG A 257 13.25 1.76 -21.02
C ARG A 257 13.00 3.22 -21.37
N SER A 258 13.93 4.13 -21.01
CA SER A 258 13.81 5.58 -21.26
C SER A 258 14.36 6.01 -22.62
N GLY A 259 14.90 5.09 -23.43
CA GLY A 259 15.52 5.43 -24.72
C GLY A 259 16.90 6.06 -24.58
N GLY A 260 17.61 5.83 -23.46
CA GLY A 260 19.01 6.22 -23.23
C GLY A 260 19.21 7.30 -22.17
N SER A 261 18.36 8.30 -22.07
CA SER A 261 18.43 9.34 -21.04
C SER A 261 17.04 9.89 -20.73
N GLY A 262 16.85 10.36 -19.53
CA GLY A 262 15.58 10.93 -19.09
C GLY A 262 14.85 10.09 -18.03
N PRO A 263 13.67 10.55 -17.61
CA PRO A 263 12.92 9.90 -16.55
C PRO A 263 12.42 8.52 -16.96
N VAL A 264 12.34 7.62 -15.97
CA VAL A 264 11.84 6.27 -16.13
C VAL A 264 10.38 6.24 -15.67
N LYS A 265 9.47 5.85 -16.57
CA LYS A 265 8.05 5.65 -16.25
C LYS A 265 7.78 4.17 -16.01
N LEU A 266 7.24 3.87 -14.84
CA LEU A 266 6.80 2.54 -14.44
C LEU A 266 5.30 2.51 -14.33
N SER A 267 4.71 1.41 -14.78
CA SER A 267 3.27 1.16 -14.74
C SER A 267 2.98 -0.02 -13.82
N ASN A 268 2.02 0.18 -12.93
CA ASN A 268 1.63 -0.85 -11.96
C ASN A 268 0.11 -0.98 -11.96
N PRO A 269 -0.45 -2.17 -12.17
CA PRO A 269 -1.88 -2.38 -12.00
C PRO A 269 -2.27 -2.26 -10.53
N VAL A 270 -3.36 -1.56 -10.27
CA VAL A 270 -3.96 -1.40 -8.94
C VAL A 270 -5.44 -1.74 -8.99
N ASN A 271 -5.87 -2.64 -8.12
CA ASN A 271 -7.26 -2.97 -7.92
C ASN A 271 -7.87 -2.00 -6.91
N ILE A 272 -8.90 -1.27 -7.32
CA ILE A 272 -9.71 -0.42 -6.46
C ILE A 272 -11.04 -1.11 -6.25
N GLY A 273 -11.29 -1.58 -5.04
CA GLY A 273 -12.54 -2.18 -4.64
C GLY A 273 -13.35 -1.25 -3.75
N ALA A 274 -14.62 -1.06 -4.04
CA ALA A 274 -15.56 -0.34 -3.18
C ALA A 274 -16.92 -1.02 -3.15
N GLY A 275 -17.58 -0.99 -1.98
CA GLY A 275 -18.90 -1.56 -1.81
C GLY A 275 -19.65 -0.96 -0.63
N THR A 276 -20.88 -1.40 -0.38
CA THR A 276 -21.81 -0.89 0.64
C THR A 276 -22.04 -1.94 1.72
N LYS A 277 -21.94 -1.55 3.01
CA LYS A 277 -22.33 -2.41 4.14
C LYS A 277 -23.81 -2.60 4.23
#